data_c841311fc5460650290c9dc4e3eda980
#
_entry.id   c841311fc5460650290c9dc4e3eda980
#
_cell.length_a   1.000
_cell.length_b   1.000
_cell.length_c   1.000
_cell.angle_alpha   90.00
_cell.angle_beta   90.00
_cell.angle_gamma   90.00
#
_symmetry.space_group_name_H-M   'P 1'
#
loop_
_entity.id
_entity.type
_entity.pdbx_description
1 polymer ?
#
loop_
_entity_poly.entity_id
_entity_poly.type
_entity_poly.pdbx_seq_one_letter_code
_entity_poly.pdbx_strand_id
1 'polypeptide(L)'
;MSTKYNVIRDINGSVTGINGYGIQPSTDIQNGLLAATVAQSITVPDNYPKWIAIFSYQSGKNVFVDVTTTAAVPAGAFGSATSLLNPPALQVKAGDSISLITNDVGGALVSVQFQVIQNYQN
;
A
#
# COMPACT_ATOMS: atom_id res chain seq x y z
N MET A 1 -19.03 0.19 20.69
CA MET A 1 -18.42 1.49 21.08
C MET A 1 -17.31 1.83 20.11
N SER A 2 -17.29 3.04 19.64
CA SER A 2 -16.26 3.44 18.69
C SER A 2 -15.03 3.97 19.41
N THR A 3 -13.89 3.62 18.84
CA THR A 3 -12.61 4.13 19.28
C THR A 3 -12.31 5.41 18.52
N LYS A 4 -11.83 6.40 19.22
CA LYS A 4 -11.51 7.68 18.60
C LYS A 4 -10.04 7.97 18.73
N TYR A 5 -9.46 8.46 17.65
CA TYR A 5 -8.11 8.97 17.67
C TYR A 5 -8.15 10.46 17.87
N ASN A 6 -7.38 10.93 18.82
CA ASN A 6 -7.24 12.35 19.07
C ASN A 6 -5.89 12.79 18.57
N VAL A 7 -5.91 13.65 17.58
CA VAL A 7 -4.67 14.21 17.04
C VAL A 7 -4.25 15.37 17.96
N ILE A 8 -3.05 15.28 18.48
CA ILE A 8 -2.52 16.32 19.36
C ILE A 8 -1.96 17.44 18.51
N ARG A 9 -2.37 18.66 18.84
CA ARG A 9 -1.90 19.84 18.15
C ARG A 9 -1.09 20.69 19.11
N ASP A 10 -0.10 21.37 18.56
CA ASP A 10 0.68 22.29 19.35
C ASP A 10 -0.07 23.60 19.56
N ILE A 11 0.56 24.55 20.24
CA ILE A 11 -0.07 25.82 20.58
C ILE A 11 -0.42 26.62 19.33
N ASN A 12 0.21 26.37 18.22
CA ASN A 12 -0.06 27.04 16.95
C ASN A 12 -1.10 26.29 16.10
N GLY A 13 -1.68 25.24 16.61
CA GLY A 13 -2.65 24.45 15.89
C GLY A 13 -2.08 23.43 14.95
N SER A 14 -0.77 23.28 14.91
CA SER A 14 -0.12 22.27 14.06
C SER A 14 -0.26 20.89 14.68
N VAL A 15 -0.42 19.90 13.82
CA VAL A 15 -0.47 18.52 14.25
C VAL A 15 0.95 18.08 14.57
N THR A 16 1.17 17.57 15.79
CA THR A 16 2.47 17.00 16.14
C THR A 16 2.66 15.71 15.35
N GLY A 17 3.85 15.48 14.85
CA GLY A 17 4.11 14.40 13.93
C GLY A 17 3.95 13.03 14.54
N ILE A 18 4.18 12.90 15.83
CA ILE A 18 4.10 11.60 16.50
C ILE A 18 3.03 11.66 17.55
N ASN A 19 1.93 11.05 17.26
CA ASN A 19 0.85 10.98 18.22
C ASN A 19 0.78 9.65 18.91
N GLY A 20 1.50 8.65 18.42
CA GLY A 20 1.54 7.34 19.02
C GLY A 20 0.25 6.56 18.93
N TYR A 21 -0.68 7.02 18.12
CA TYR A 21 -1.99 6.40 18.06
C TYR A 21 -2.15 5.42 16.91
N GLY A 22 -1.16 5.36 16.05
CA GLY A 22 -1.20 4.45 14.91
C GLY A 22 -2.12 4.94 13.81
N ILE A 23 -2.34 4.06 12.87
CA ILE A 23 -3.13 4.36 11.68
C ILE A 23 -4.57 3.93 11.92
N GLN A 24 -5.49 4.81 11.58
CA GLN A 24 -6.90 4.50 11.68
C GLN A 24 -7.27 3.39 10.69
N PRO A 25 -8.06 2.39 11.09
CA PRO A 25 -8.43 1.31 10.18
C PRO A 25 -9.19 1.83 8.97
N SER A 26 -8.90 1.26 7.81
CA SER A 26 -9.62 1.57 6.59
C SER A 26 -10.76 0.58 6.38
N THR A 27 -11.80 1.02 5.68
CA THR A 27 -12.84 0.12 5.19
C THR A 27 -12.51 -0.42 3.80
N ASP A 28 -11.49 0.11 3.15
CA ASP A 28 -11.07 -0.32 1.82
C ASP A 28 -9.83 -1.20 1.96
N ILE A 29 -10.06 -2.47 2.24
CA ILE A 29 -8.98 -3.44 2.50
C ILE A 29 -9.10 -4.58 1.51
N GLN A 30 -7.97 -4.93 0.89
CA GLN A 30 -7.85 -6.08 -0.01
C GLN A 30 -6.82 -7.03 0.56
N ASN A 31 -7.23 -8.27 0.78
CA ASN A 31 -6.32 -9.33 1.24
C ASN A 31 -6.28 -10.42 0.20
N GLY A 32 -5.11 -10.95 -0.03
CA GLY A 32 -4.98 -12.02 -1.00
C GLY A 32 -3.76 -12.87 -0.80
N LEU A 33 -3.78 -14.04 -1.42
CA LEU A 33 -2.64 -14.94 -1.48
C LEU A 33 -2.09 -14.90 -2.90
N LEU A 34 -0.85 -14.48 -3.05
CA LEU A 34 -0.17 -14.51 -4.33
C LEU A 34 0.40 -15.90 -4.57
N ALA A 35 0.12 -16.47 -5.74
CA ALA A 35 0.80 -17.67 -6.17
C ALA A 35 2.19 -17.32 -6.71
N ALA A 36 3.13 -18.24 -6.58
CA ALA A 36 4.50 -18.00 -7.02
C ALA A 36 4.53 -17.65 -8.51
N THR A 37 5.21 -16.58 -8.84
CA THR A 37 5.47 -16.08 -10.20
C THR A 37 4.23 -15.73 -11.02
N VAL A 38 3.07 -15.59 -10.38
CA VAL A 38 1.85 -15.17 -11.04
C VAL A 38 1.49 -13.76 -10.58
N ALA A 39 1.49 -12.82 -11.49
CA ALA A 39 1.13 -11.45 -11.17
C ALA A 39 -0.39 -11.33 -10.97
N GLN A 40 -0.79 -10.61 -9.93
CA GLN A 40 -2.19 -10.27 -9.69
C GLN A 40 -2.30 -8.77 -9.55
N SER A 41 -3.46 -8.23 -9.88
CA SER A 41 -3.67 -6.80 -9.77
C SER A 41 -4.90 -6.49 -8.95
N ILE A 42 -4.85 -5.33 -8.29
CA ILE A 42 -5.98 -4.75 -7.60
C ILE A 42 -6.18 -3.33 -8.12
N THR A 43 -7.42 -2.86 -8.04
CA THR A 43 -7.76 -1.54 -8.55
C THR A 43 -7.95 -0.58 -7.39
N VAL A 44 -7.34 0.60 -7.49
CA VAL A 44 -7.50 1.66 -6.49
C VAL A 44 -8.94 2.18 -6.57
N PRO A 45 -9.61 2.41 -5.42
CA PRO A 45 -10.96 2.99 -5.46
C PRO A 45 -10.98 4.32 -6.18
N ASP A 46 -12.11 4.66 -6.78
CA ASP A 46 -12.21 5.85 -7.65
C ASP A 46 -13.14 6.93 -7.10
N ASN A 47 -13.63 6.78 -5.88
CA ASN A 47 -14.52 7.77 -5.27
C ASN A 47 -13.81 8.99 -4.69
N TYR A 48 -12.47 8.96 -4.63
CA TYR A 48 -11.64 10.11 -4.28
C TYR A 48 -10.43 10.13 -5.19
N PRO A 49 -9.85 11.33 -5.46
CA PRO A 49 -8.81 11.43 -6.49
C PRO A 49 -7.46 10.82 -6.08
N LYS A 50 -7.12 10.85 -4.79
CA LYS A 50 -5.81 10.38 -4.34
C LYS A 50 -5.93 9.51 -3.11
N TRP A 51 -5.09 8.49 -3.08
CA TRP A 51 -5.07 7.51 -2.01
C TRP A 51 -3.65 7.17 -1.61
N ILE A 52 -3.49 6.68 -0.41
CA ILE A 52 -2.29 5.97 0.01
C ILE A 52 -2.65 4.49 0.11
N ALA A 53 -1.87 3.67 -0.57
CA ALA A 53 -1.96 2.22 -0.44
C ALA A 53 -0.92 1.78 0.59
N ILE A 54 -1.38 1.15 1.66
CA ILE A 54 -0.51 0.70 2.74
C ILE A 54 -0.47 -0.82 2.69
N PHE A 55 0.74 -1.36 2.55
CA PHE A 55 0.94 -2.78 2.32
C PHE A 55 1.43 -3.47 3.57
N SER A 56 0.96 -4.69 3.78
CA SER A 56 1.48 -5.59 4.80
C SER A 56 1.73 -6.93 4.14
N TYR A 57 2.88 -7.53 4.42
CA TYR A 57 3.32 -8.75 3.77
C TYR A 57 3.52 -9.85 4.79
N GLN A 58 3.28 -11.08 4.36
CA GLN A 58 3.64 -12.23 5.17
C GLN A 58 5.12 -12.20 5.49
N SER A 59 5.48 -12.47 6.76
CA SER A 59 6.86 -12.40 7.21
C SER A 59 7.78 -13.28 6.38
N GLY A 60 8.92 -12.74 6.00
CA GLY A 60 9.95 -13.49 5.26
C GLY A 60 9.65 -13.66 3.79
N LYS A 61 8.60 -13.05 3.26
CA LYS A 61 8.24 -13.17 1.85
C LYS A 61 8.66 -11.92 1.06
N ASN A 62 8.96 -12.14 -0.22
CA ASN A 62 9.31 -11.07 -1.12
C ASN A 62 8.18 -10.82 -2.09
N VAL A 63 7.67 -9.61 -2.10
CA VAL A 63 6.58 -9.21 -3.00
C VAL A 63 7.04 -8.00 -3.78
N PHE A 64 6.95 -8.09 -5.09
CA PHE A 64 7.30 -6.99 -5.98
C PHE A 64 6.03 -6.30 -6.44
N VAL A 65 6.02 -4.99 -6.38
CA VAL A 65 4.83 -4.19 -6.62
C VAL A 65 5.12 -3.13 -7.67
N ASP A 66 4.18 -2.99 -8.60
CA ASP A 66 4.24 -1.96 -9.62
C ASP A 66 2.87 -1.30 -9.74
N VAL A 67 2.86 -0.02 -10.12
CA VAL A 67 1.62 0.71 -10.31
C VAL A 67 1.49 1.02 -11.80
N THR A 68 0.35 0.68 -12.36
CA THR A 68 -0.01 0.87 -13.78
C THR A 68 0.70 -0.05 -14.76
N THR A 69 1.77 -0.72 -14.36
CA THR A 69 2.44 -1.73 -15.18
C THR A 69 2.44 -3.07 -14.46
N THR A 70 2.65 -4.15 -15.20
CA THR A 70 2.67 -5.48 -14.61
C THR A 70 3.96 -5.68 -13.80
N ALA A 71 3.80 -6.10 -12.54
CA ALA A 71 4.94 -6.38 -11.69
C ALA A 71 5.73 -7.58 -12.21
N ALA A 72 7.04 -7.53 -12.04
CA ALA A 72 7.94 -8.58 -12.49
C ALA A 72 9.00 -8.85 -11.43
N VAL A 73 9.36 -10.14 -11.31
CA VAL A 73 10.47 -10.54 -10.46
C VAL A 73 11.76 -10.25 -11.22
N PRO A 74 12.75 -9.59 -10.58
CA PRO A 74 14.01 -9.34 -11.26
C PRO A 74 14.71 -10.64 -11.68
N ALA A 75 15.22 -10.65 -12.89
CA ALA A 75 15.84 -11.84 -13.44
C ALA A 75 17.37 -11.86 -13.28
N GLY A 76 17.95 -10.79 -12.77
CA GLY A 76 19.42 -10.73 -12.63
C GLY A 76 19.90 -9.34 -12.24
N ALA A 77 20.71 -8.73 -13.09
CA ALA A 77 21.36 -7.45 -12.81
C ALA A 77 20.35 -6.32 -12.55
N PHE A 78 20.83 -5.26 -11.92
CA PHE A 78 20.02 -4.07 -11.72
C PHE A 78 19.48 -3.55 -13.06
N GLY A 79 18.22 -3.15 -13.06
CA GLY A 79 17.54 -2.71 -14.26
C GLY A 79 16.80 -3.81 -15.01
N SER A 80 16.92 -5.06 -14.56
CA SER A 80 16.19 -6.17 -15.19
C SER A 80 14.68 -6.11 -14.91
N ALA A 81 14.29 -5.41 -13.85
CA ALA A 81 12.90 -5.11 -13.53
C ALA A 81 12.86 -3.84 -12.71
N THR A 82 11.74 -3.13 -12.75
CA THR A 82 11.59 -1.86 -12.05
C THR A 82 10.56 -1.91 -10.94
N SER A 83 10.02 -3.08 -10.64
CA SER A 83 9.06 -3.24 -9.56
C SER A 83 9.72 -3.02 -8.20
N LEU A 84 8.97 -2.47 -7.26
CA LEU A 84 9.47 -2.20 -5.92
C LEU A 84 9.33 -3.43 -5.04
N LEU A 85 10.39 -3.73 -4.28
CA LEU A 85 10.37 -4.86 -3.35
C LEU A 85 9.77 -4.43 -2.01
N ASN A 86 8.66 -5.07 -1.64
CA ASN A 86 8.01 -4.87 -0.34
C ASN A 86 7.84 -3.39 0.03
N PRO A 87 7.29 -2.55 -0.86
CA PRO A 87 7.10 -1.16 -0.47
C PRO A 87 6.10 -1.08 0.69
N PRO A 88 6.38 -0.26 1.72
CA PRO A 88 5.46 -0.16 2.85
C PRO A 88 4.20 0.64 2.52
N ALA A 89 4.33 1.65 1.68
CA ALA A 89 3.19 2.47 1.28
C ALA A 89 3.51 3.18 -0.02
N LEU A 90 2.49 3.38 -0.84
CA LEU A 90 2.62 4.09 -2.11
C LEU A 90 1.47 5.05 -2.26
N GLN A 91 1.78 6.24 -2.77
CA GLN A 91 0.74 7.19 -3.15
C GLN A 91 0.22 6.80 -4.53
N VAL A 92 -1.10 6.66 -4.65
CA VAL A 92 -1.73 6.20 -5.89
C VAL A 92 -2.91 7.09 -6.23
N LYS A 93 -3.38 6.99 -7.46
CA LYS A 93 -4.50 7.77 -7.95
C LYS A 93 -5.73 6.89 -8.14
N ALA A 94 -6.88 7.53 -8.14
CA ALA A 94 -8.15 6.85 -8.39
C ALA A 94 -8.07 6.02 -9.67
N GLY A 95 -8.50 4.78 -9.59
CA GLY A 95 -8.55 3.89 -10.75
C GLY A 95 -7.23 3.27 -11.17
N ASP A 96 -6.13 3.61 -10.51
CA ASP A 96 -4.83 2.98 -10.81
C ASP A 96 -4.92 1.47 -10.57
N SER A 97 -4.14 0.72 -11.34
CA SER A 97 -3.98 -0.71 -11.15
C SER A 97 -2.67 -0.96 -10.43
N ILE A 98 -2.72 -1.67 -9.31
CA ILE A 98 -1.54 -2.08 -8.57
C ILE A 98 -1.30 -3.54 -8.86
N SER A 99 -0.14 -3.86 -9.43
CA SER A 99 0.24 -5.23 -9.77
C SER A 99 1.23 -5.75 -8.75
N LEU A 100 1.01 -6.99 -8.29
CA LEU A 100 1.83 -7.63 -7.27
C LEU A 100 2.25 -9.01 -7.75
N ILE A 101 3.49 -9.39 -7.45
CA ILE A 101 4.01 -10.70 -7.79
C ILE A 101 4.99 -11.13 -6.70
N THR A 102 5.04 -12.43 -6.44
CA THR A 102 6.03 -13.00 -5.52
C THR A 102 6.82 -14.09 -6.22
N ASN A 103 8.08 -14.25 -5.80
CA ASN A 103 8.90 -15.36 -6.27
C ASN A 103 8.98 -16.48 -5.23
N ASP A 104 8.28 -16.37 -4.12
CA ASP A 104 8.31 -17.40 -3.08
C ASP A 104 7.51 -18.62 -3.50
N VAL A 105 8.10 -19.79 -3.37
CA VAL A 105 7.50 -21.05 -3.86
C VAL A 105 6.15 -21.33 -3.21
N GLY A 106 6.02 -21.01 -1.93
CA GLY A 106 4.77 -21.21 -1.20
C GLY A 106 3.76 -20.08 -1.36
N GLY A 107 4.09 -19.08 -2.19
CA GLY A 107 3.25 -17.89 -2.31
C GLY A 107 3.45 -16.91 -1.16
N ALA A 108 2.68 -15.85 -1.15
CA ALA A 108 2.78 -14.82 -0.12
C ALA A 108 1.41 -14.20 0.15
N LEU A 109 1.09 -14.06 1.42
CA LEU A 109 -0.11 -13.31 1.84
C LEU A 109 0.23 -11.82 1.82
N VAL A 110 -0.67 -11.04 1.25
CA VAL A 110 -0.53 -9.58 1.17
C VAL A 110 -1.83 -8.95 1.60
N SER A 111 -1.72 -7.90 2.38
CA SER A 111 -2.86 -7.06 2.74
C SER A 111 -2.58 -5.64 2.26
N VAL A 112 -3.55 -5.06 1.58
CA VAL A 112 -3.46 -3.68 1.11
C VAL A 112 -4.65 -2.93 1.66
N GLN A 113 -4.39 -1.82 2.34
CA GLN A 113 -5.46 -0.94 2.75
C GLN A 113 -5.30 0.41 2.08
N PHE A 114 -6.42 1.03 1.75
CA PHE A 114 -6.41 2.32 1.08
C PHE A 114 -6.91 3.39 2.04
N GLN A 115 -6.13 4.47 2.13
CA GLN A 115 -6.48 5.64 2.93
C GLN A 115 -6.61 6.83 1.99
N VAL A 116 -7.66 7.60 2.14
CA VAL A 116 -7.87 8.80 1.32
C VAL A 116 -6.85 9.86 1.70
N ILE A 117 -6.25 10.46 0.69
CA ILE A 117 -5.42 11.63 0.88
C ILE A 117 -6.31 12.86 0.64
N GLN A 118 -6.54 13.58 1.71
CA GLN A 118 -7.29 14.82 1.62
C GLN A 118 -6.35 15.99 1.59
N ASN A 119 -6.58 16.86 0.64
CA ASN A 119 -5.78 18.05 0.52
C ASN A 119 -6.55 19.20 1.16
N TYR A 120 -6.06 19.61 2.32
CA TYR A 120 -6.64 20.75 3.03
C TYR A 120 -6.02 22.07 2.60
N GLN A 121 -5.43 22.07 1.46
CA GLN A 121 -4.85 23.26 0.90
C GLN A 121 -5.94 24.29 0.65
N ASN A 122 -5.72 25.44 1.11
CA ASN A 122 -6.66 26.53 0.97
C ASN A 122 -6.18 27.56 -0.01
#